data_7f13d42c4e12915675e302dd704fcd19
#
_entry.id   7f13d42c4e12915675e302dd704fcd19
#
_cell.length_a   1.000
_cell.length_b   1.000
_cell.length_c   1.000
_cell.angle_alpha   90.00
_cell.angle_beta   90.00
_cell.angle_gamma   90.00
#
_symmetry.space_group_name_H-M   'P 1'
#
loop_
_entity.id
_entity.type
_entity.pdbx_description
1 polymer ?
#
loop_
_entity_poly.entity_id
_entity_poly.type
_entity_poly.pdbx_seq_one_letter_code
_entity_poly.pdbx_strand_id
1 'polypeptide(L)'
;EYPRPQFQRENWLNLNGEWHFAFDDKNVGLKEKWDQEEEAYPHRIKVPFVYQSELSGINQREPHDIVWYYRTFTVQAMDSQRVVLHFGAVDYEADVFVNGCHVTNHQGGHTSFEVDITDYLVDGQQAISVRAFDPHADESIPRGKQFWETESAGIWYTNSTGIWQPVWLEVVSETYLKEITLTPNFNEGTGTVETILNQFQPQCELDYRISFKEQLIAAGRLSADSAKMKFNADLFQEHIFRSNFHHDGWSWTPENPQLFDIKLSLINDGETIDYLKSYFGMRKIHTENGMVYLNNKPYYQKLILDQGYWPSGLLTAPSDEDFKKDILLAKEMGFNGCRKHQKTEDPRFLYWADQLGFLVWGECAAPAIYNEDSVERLMREWTEIIARDFSHPSIVTWVPINESWGVPKISFDRTQQHFSQAMYHFLHALDKTRLVISNDGWAMTETDICAIHNYAHGQKEETEKYDYFKETLRTRENLIKRLSTPWPIFANGFSYQEQPILLTEFGGIGFDVSGQPGWGYTSVDNEVEFLKDYQRVLSAVYASVGLWGYCYTQLTDVEQEINGLLTYDRQPKVDLAAIKAINDQFHVSQVE
;
A
#
# COMPACT_ATOMS: atom_id res chain seq x y z
N GLU A 1 18.14 -7.12 -3.59
CA GLU A 1 16.69 -7.29 -3.31
C GLU A 1 15.89 -6.96 -4.57
N TYR A 2 15.15 -7.95 -5.09
CA TYR A 2 14.37 -7.75 -6.32
C TYR A 2 13.14 -6.88 -6.03
N PRO A 3 12.87 -5.82 -6.84
CA PRO A 3 11.88 -4.80 -6.47
C PRO A 3 10.42 -5.25 -6.49
N ARG A 4 10.06 -6.28 -7.26
CA ARG A 4 8.69 -6.79 -7.35
C ARG A 4 8.62 -8.32 -7.24
N PRO A 5 8.72 -8.88 -6.04
CA PRO A 5 8.85 -10.31 -5.83
C PRO A 5 7.71 -11.17 -6.39
N GLN A 6 6.54 -10.59 -6.63
CA GLN A 6 5.40 -11.27 -7.24
C GLN A 6 5.44 -11.31 -8.78
N PHE A 7 6.46 -10.72 -9.38
CA PHE A 7 6.67 -10.70 -10.82
C PHE A 7 8.18 -10.77 -11.11
N GLN A 8 8.81 -11.92 -10.85
CA GLN A 8 10.26 -12.03 -10.77
C GLN A 8 10.88 -12.58 -12.05
N ARG A 9 11.84 -11.82 -12.61
CA ARG A 9 12.77 -12.24 -13.66
C ARG A 9 14.19 -12.36 -13.13
N GLU A 10 15.00 -13.18 -13.79
CA GLU A 10 16.41 -13.38 -13.41
C GLU A 10 17.35 -12.36 -14.08
N ASN A 11 17.04 -11.96 -15.31
CA ASN A 11 17.88 -11.02 -16.08
C ASN A 11 17.46 -9.56 -15.83
N TRP A 12 18.00 -8.98 -14.78
CA TRP A 12 17.73 -7.61 -14.36
C TRP A 12 18.98 -6.90 -13.84
N LEU A 13 18.98 -5.57 -13.89
CA LEU A 13 20.05 -4.73 -13.36
C LEU A 13 19.48 -3.71 -12.38
N ASN A 14 20.03 -3.68 -11.17
CA ASN A 14 19.67 -2.69 -10.15
C ASN A 14 20.31 -1.34 -10.46
N LEU A 15 19.52 -0.29 -10.56
CA LEU A 15 19.99 1.08 -10.76
C LEU A 15 19.87 1.95 -9.50
N ASN A 16 19.54 1.37 -8.34
CA ASN A 16 19.68 2.06 -7.07
C ASN A 16 21.15 2.39 -6.78
N GLY A 17 21.37 3.26 -5.83
CA GLY A 17 22.70 3.67 -5.39
C GLY A 17 22.99 5.13 -5.72
N GLU A 18 24.24 5.46 -5.97
CA GLU A 18 24.65 6.83 -6.19
C GLU A 18 24.25 7.34 -7.59
N TRP A 19 23.59 8.48 -7.61
CA TRP A 19 23.25 9.26 -8.80
C TRP A 19 23.77 10.68 -8.65
N HIS A 20 24.02 11.36 -9.76
CA HIS A 20 24.21 12.80 -9.79
C HIS A 20 22.87 13.48 -9.54
N PHE A 21 22.86 14.65 -8.88
CA PHE A 21 21.64 15.33 -8.47
C PHE A 21 21.78 16.85 -8.54
N ALA A 22 20.69 17.52 -8.92
CA ALA A 22 20.61 18.99 -8.95
C ALA A 22 19.21 19.49 -8.57
N PHE A 23 19.16 20.63 -7.90
CA PHE A 23 17.93 21.42 -7.73
C PHE A 23 17.76 22.38 -8.92
N ASP A 24 16.54 22.55 -9.40
CA ASP A 24 16.22 23.41 -10.54
C ASP A 24 15.17 24.47 -10.18
N ASP A 25 15.47 25.30 -9.18
CA ASP A 25 14.53 26.32 -8.68
C ASP A 25 14.14 27.37 -9.72
N LYS A 26 14.93 27.50 -10.77
CA LYS A 26 14.68 28.46 -11.87
C LYS A 26 13.99 27.83 -13.07
N ASN A 27 13.77 26.52 -13.04
CA ASN A 27 13.21 25.73 -14.14
C ASN A 27 13.96 25.96 -15.47
N VAL A 28 15.28 25.86 -15.41
CA VAL A 28 16.16 26.07 -16.56
C VAL A 28 16.70 24.78 -17.17
N GLY A 29 16.59 23.66 -16.44
CA GLY A 29 17.26 22.41 -16.82
C GLY A 29 16.90 21.89 -18.21
N LEU A 30 15.62 21.99 -18.62
CA LEU A 30 15.21 21.63 -19.98
C LEU A 30 15.85 22.54 -21.05
N LYS A 31 15.88 23.84 -20.79
CA LYS A 31 16.47 24.83 -21.72
C LYS A 31 17.99 24.66 -21.84
N GLU A 32 18.63 24.38 -20.73
CA GLU A 32 20.08 24.22 -20.62
C GLU A 32 20.54 22.77 -20.89
N LYS A 33 19.60 21.88 -21.24
CA LYS A 33 19.85 20.47 -21.61
C LYS A 33 20.59 19.67 -20.53
N TRP A 34 20.16 19.79 -19.29
CA TRP A 34 20.74 19.02 -18.19
C TRP A 34 20.59 17.49 -18.37
N ASP A 35 19.67 17.07 -19.23
CA ASP A 35 19.52 15.67 -19.66
C ASP A 35 20.72 15.11 -20.42
N GLN A 36 21.65 15.96 -20.87
CA GLN A 36 22.80 15.60 -21.68
C GLN A 36 24.14 15.89 -21.01
N GLU A 37 24.17 16.61 -19.90
CA GLU A 37 25.41 17.14 -19.30
C GLU A 37 25.56 16.75 -17.84
N GLU A 38 26.48 15.81 -17.56
CA GLU A 38 26.80 15.40 -16.19
C GLU A 38 27.29 16.56 -15.31
N GLU A 39 27.97 17.53 -15.91
CA GLU A 39 28.52 18.70 -15.21
C GLU A 39 27.45 19.63 -14.64
N ALA A 40 26.20 19.50 -15.09
CA ALA A 40 25.05 20.26 -14.56
C ALA A 40 24.68 19.88 -13.12
N TYR A 41 25.21 18.76 -12.60
CA TYR A 41 24.81 18.16 -11.33
C TYR A 41 25.84 18.35 -10.23
N PRO A 42 25.68 19.35 -9.35
CA PRO A 42 26.67 19.64 -8.28
C PRO A 42 26.64 18.67 -7.11
N HIS A 43 25.57 17.86 -6.97
CA HIS A 43 25.36 16.99 -5.84
C HIS A 43 25.39 15.51 -6.21
N ARG A 44 25.51 14.66 -5.18
CA ARG A 44 25.28 13.22 -5.25
C ARG A 44 24.11 12.86 -4.35
N ILE A 45 23.29 11.93 -4.79
CA ILE A 45 22.15 11.42 -4.04
C ILE A 45 22.14 9.90 -4.07
N LYS A 46 21.77 9.27 -2.97
CA LYS A 46 21.57 7.83 -2.90
C LYS A 46 20.12 7.48 -3.21
N VAL A 47 19.85 6.98 -4.42
CA VAL A 47 18.54 6.48 -4.84
C VAL A 47 18.28 5.12 -4.16
N PRO A 48 17.07 4.83 -3.64
CA PRO A 48 15.81 5.56 -3.81
C PRO A 48 15.44 6.51 -2.65
N PHE A 49 16.38 7.15 -2.01
CA PHE A 49 16.10 8.04 -0.89
C PHE A 49 15.92 9.49 -1.37
N VAL A 50 14.82 10.13 -0.94
CA VAL A 50 14.52 11.51 -1.33
C VAL A 50 15.49 12.49 -0.67
N TYR A 51 15.73 13.65 -1.32
CA TYR A 51 16.71 14.62 -0.84
C TYR A 51 16.44 15.15 0.58
N GLN A 52 15.17 15.12 1.01
CA GLN A 52 14.77 15.52 2.36
C GLN A 52 15.25 14.54 3.44
N SER A 53 15.58 13.31 3.06
CA SER A 53 15.95 12.24 3.99
C SER A 53 17.45 12.22 4.28
N GLU A 54 17.82 11.73 5.46
CA GLU A 54 19.21 11.53 5.87
C GLU A 54 19.92 10.52 4.96
N LEU A 55 19.27 9.39 4.64
CA LEU A 55 19.87 8.33 3.85
C LEU A 55 20.16 8.72 2.40
N SER A 56 19.58 9.80 1.91
CA SER A 56 19.93 10.35 0.59
C SER A 56 21.35 10.90 0.50
N GLY A 57 21.94 11.29 1.65
CA GLY A 57 23.21 11.99 1.73
C GLY A 57 23.10 13.52 1.55
N ILE A 58 21.92 14.06 1.27
CA ILE A 58 21.65 15.49 1.11
C ILE A 58 21.02 16.07 2.39
N ASN A 59 19.91 15.48 2.85
CA ASN A 59 19.24 15.81 4.11
C ASN A 59 18.86 17.30 4.23
N GLN A 60 18.15 17.84 3.23
CA GLN A 60 17.64 19.21 3.22
C GLN A 60 16.11 19.23 3.30
N ARG A 61 15.57 20.11 4.13
CA ARG A 61 14.12 20.24 4.36
C ARG A 61 13.48 21.37 3.56
N GLU A 62 14.27 22.30 3.02
CA GLU A 62 13.76 23.39 2.19
C GLU A 62 13.07 22.82 0.93
N PRO A 63 11.89 23.36 0.57
CA PRO A 63 11.18 22.89 -0.61
C PRO A 63 11.92 23.26 -1.90
N HIS A 64 12.05 22.29 -2.79
CA HIS A 64 12.52 22.47 -4.16
C HIS A 64 11.55 21.70 -5.08
N ASP A 65 10.76 22.44 -5.84
CA ASP A 65 9.68 21.84 -6.64
C ASP A 65 10.19 21.02 -7.83
N ILE A 66 11.39 21.33 -8.33
CA ILE A 66 11.99 20.63 -9.46
C ILE A 66 13.37 20.13 -9.09
N VAL A 67 13.58 18.83 -9.27
CA VAL A 67 14.86 18.17 -9.05
C VAL A 67 15.23 17.31 -10.26
N TRP A 68 16.53 17.17 -10.48
CA TRP A 68 17.07 16.38 -11.56
C TRP A 68 18.02 15.30 -11.04
N TYR A 69 17.94 14.14 -11.68
CA TYR A 69 18.81 12.98 -11.46
C TYR A 69 19.54 12.64 -12.75
N TYR A 70 20.79 12.20 -12.64
CA TYR A 70 21.57 11.73 -13.76
C TYR A 70 22.42 10.53 -13.37
N ARG A 71 22.43 9.49 -14.18
CA ARG A 71 23.25 8.32 -13.97
C ARG A 71 23.68 7.70 -15.29
N THR A 72 24.91 7.19 -15.32
CA THR A 72 25.40 6.33 -16.42
C THR A 72 25.35 4.86 -16.03
N PHE A 73 25.17 4.01 -17.02
CA PHE A 73 25.14 2.57 -16.84
C PHE A 73 25.55 1.86 -18.13
N THR A 74 25.87 0.56 -18.03
CA THR A 74 26.08 -0.31 -19.18
C THR A 74 25.08 -1.45 -19.13
N VAL A 75 24.57 -1.83 -20.29
CA VAL A 75 23.70 -2.97 -20.45
C VAL A 75 24.12 -3.76 -21.66
N GLN A 76 24.07 -5.08 -21.56
CA GLN A 76 24.28 -5.98 -22.68
C GLN A 76 22.97 -6.59 -23.10
N ALA A 77 22.56 -6.33 -24.32
CA ALA A 77 21.38 -6.89 -24.94
C ALA A 77 21.72 -7.35 -26.35
N MET A 78 21.16 -8.48 -26.78
CA MET A 78 21.24 -8.97 -28.15
C MET A 78 20.22 -8.21 -29.03
N ASP A 79 20.41 -8.22 -30.35
CA ASP A 79 19.50 -7.55 -31.31
C ASP A 79 18.05 -8.04 -31.19
N SER A 80 17.83 -9.26 -30.71
CA SER A 80 16.51 -9.85 -30.48
C SER A 80 15.93 -9.61 -29.07
N GLN A 81 16.53 -8.72 -28.29
CA GLN A 81 16.13 -8.39 -26.94
C GLN A 81 15.69 -6.94 -26.81
N ARG A 82 14.82 -6.71 -25.81
CA ARG A 82 14.36 -5.39 -25.40
C ARG A 82 14.90 -5.06 -24.02
N VAL A 83 15.13 -3.78 -23.77
CA VAL A 83 15.56 -3.27 -22.46
C VAL A 83 14.44 -2.41 -21.90
N VAL A 84 13.86 -2.83 -20.78
CA VAL A 84 12.74 -2.15 -20.13
C VAL A 84 13.23 -1.51 -18.85
N LEU A 85 13.07 -0.20 -18.74
CA LEU A 85 13.41 0.61 -17.57
C LEU A 85 12.19 0.75 -16.67
N HIS A 86 12.35 0.44 -15.37
CA HIS A 86 11.30 0.48 -14.38
C HIS A 86 11.59 1.49 -13.28
N PHE A 87 10.55 2.21 -12.87
CA PHE A 87 10.52 3.05 -11.68
C PHE A 87 9.43 2.57 -10.73
N GLY A 88 9.78 2.32 -9.47
CA GLY A 88 8.80 1.93 -8.45
C GLY A 88 7.87 3.08 -8.07
N ALA A 89 8.41 4.27 -7.87
CA ALA A 89 7.65 5.51 -7.69
C ALA A 89 8.56 6.73 -7.79
N VAL A 90 8.02 7.80 -8.38
CA VAL A 90 8.64 9.13 -8.45
C VAL A 90 7.56 10.18 -8.10
N ASP A 91 7.74 10.92 -7.03
CA ASP A 91 6.79 11.93 -6.58
C ASP A 91 7.17 13.30 -7.18
N TYR A 92 6.35 13.96 -7.94
CA TYR A 92 4.98 13.59 -8.36
C TYR A 92 4.94 13.29 -9.86
N GLU A 93 5.49 14.18 -10.70
CA GLU A 93 5.57 14.04 -12.16
C GLU A 93 7.02 13.81 -12.58
N ALA A 94 7.23 12.78 -13.38
CA ALA A 94 8.55 12.40 -13.88
C ALA A 94 8.64 12.56 -15.40
N ASP A 95 9.64 13.27 -15.86
CA ASP A 95 10.12 13.20 -17.23
C ASP A 95 11.41 12.39 -17.27
N VAL A 96 11.47 11.37 -18.09
CA VAL A 96 12.61 10.47 -18.22
C VAL A 96 13.28 10.65 -19.57
N PHE A 97 14.61 10.76 -19.54
CA PHE A 97 15.44 10.89 -20.73
C PHE A 97 16.47 9.76 -20.76
N VAL A 98 16.70 9.22 -21.95
CA VAL A 98 17.76 8.24 -22.19
C VAL A 98 18.63 8.77 -23.33
N ASN A 99 19.92 8.92 -23.07
CA ASN A 99 20.90 9.46 -24.03
C ASN A 99 20.44 10.79 -24.68
N GLY A 100 19.84 11.67 -23.87
CA GLY A 100 19.35 12.98 -24.31
C GLY A 100 18.01 12.94 -25.06
N CYS A 101 17.35 11.79 -25.15
CA CYS A 101 16.04 11.65 -25.77
C CYS A 101 14.96 11.51 -24.70
N HIS A 102 13.90 12.31 -24.75
CA HIS A 102 12.73 12.15 -23.88
C HIS A 102 12.02 10.84 -24.21
N VAL A 103 11.89 9.94 -23.26
CA VAL A 103 11.32 8.60 -23.49
C VAL A 103 9.96 8.40 -22.87
N THR A 104 9.65 9.06 -21.76
CA THR A 104 8.34 8.97 -21.12
C THR A 104 8.08 10.12 -20.14
N ASN A 105 6.81 10.38 -19.89
CA ASN A 105 6.30 11.22 -18.82
C ASN A 105 5.30 10.40 -17.99
N HIS A 106 5.35 10.52 -16.67
CA HIS A 106 4.40 9.87 -15.77
C HIS A 106 4.01 10.81 -14.64
N GLN A 107 2.71 10.85 -14.33
CA GLN A 107 2.14 11.53 -13.19
C GLN A 107 1.54 10.50 -12.22
N GLY A 108 1.88 10.62 -10.96
CA GLY A 108 1.44 9.72 -9.89
C GLY A 108 2.59 9.43 -8.94
N GLY A 109 2.58 10.05 -7.75
CA GLY A 109 3.71 10.00 -6.82
C GLY A 109 3.91 8.65 -6.13
N HIS A 110 2.90 7.77 -6.15
CA HIS A 110 2.91 6.49 -5.43
C HIS A 110 2.78 5.28 -6.34
N THR A 111 2.79 5.46 -7.64
CA THR A 111 2.56 4.37 -8.60
C THR A 111 3.78 4.10 -9.46
N SER A 112 3.92 2.85 -9.89
CA SER A 112 5.02 2.42 -10.74
C SER A 112 4.75 2.68 -12.21
N PHE A 113 5.82 2.83 -12.97
CA PHE A 113 5.76 2.91 -14.43
C PHE A 113 7.01 2.31 -15.06
N GLU A 114 6.88 1.97 -16.34
CA GLU A 114 7.96 1.40 -17.12
C GLU A 114 8.01 2.00 -18.51
N VAL A 115 9.17 1.90 -19.15
CA VAL A 115 9.37 2.31 -20.53
C VAL A 115 10.40 1.42 -21.21
N ASP A 116 10.10 0.99 -22.43
CA ASP A 116 11.05 0.31 -23.31
C ASP A 116 12.03 1.35 -23.90
N ILE A 117 13.30 1.20 -23.54
CA ILE A 117 14.35 2.13 -23.93
C ILE A 117 15.24 1.61 -25.05
N THR A 118 14.95 0.44 -25.62
CA THR A 118 15.80 -0.27 -26.59
C THR A 118 16.21 0.61 -27.76
N ASP A 119 15.26 1.35 -28.35
CA ASP A 119 15.50 2.17 -29.54
C ASP A 119 16.31 3.46 -29.27
N TYR A 120 16.55 3.76 -27.98
CA TYR A 120 17.32 4.93 -27.54
C TYR A 120 18.73 4.57 -27.06
N LEU A 121 19.09 3.28 -27.05
CA LEU A 121 20.41 2.83 -26.63
C LEU A 121 21.46 3.18 -27.70
N VAL A 122 22.68 3.45 -27.23
CA VAL A 122 23.86 3.71 -28.06
C VAL A 122 24.95 2.67 -27.75
N ASP A 123 25.99 2.63 -28.56
CA ASP A 123 27.12 1.76 -28.29
C ASP A 123 27.87 2.20 -27.04
N GLY A 124 28.09 1.26 -26.12
CA GLY A 124 28.86 1.47 -24.89
C GLY A 124 28.03 1.95 -23.72
N GLN A 125 28.39 3.07 -23.13
CA GLN A 125 27.77 3.60 -21.91
C GLN A 125 26.49 4.36 -22.22
N GLN A 126 25.47 4.11 -21.45
CA GLN A 126 24.16 4.78 -21.53
C GLN A 126 24.06 5.84 -20.43
N ALA A 127 23.21 6.84 -20.65
CA ALA A 127 22.87 7.87 -19.66
C ALA A 127 21.35 7.95 -19.46
N ILE A 128 20.92 7.95 -18.21
CA ILE A 128 19.54 8.21 -17.79
C ILE A 128 19.49 9.53 -17.05
N SER A 129 18.53 10.38 -17.40
CA SER A 129 18.18 11.57 -16.60
C SER A 129 16.71 11.54 -16.25
N VAL A 130 16.39 12.00 -15.05
CA VAL A 130 15.01 12.11 -14.56
C VAL A 130 14.80 13.53 -14.05
N ARG A 131 13.79 14.21 -14.59
CA ARG A 131 13.27 15.46 -14.03
C ARG A 131 12.03 15.15 -13.24
N ALA A 132 12.04 15.42 -11.94
CA ALA A 132 10.87 15.28 -11.08
C ALA A 132 10.31 16.66 -10.74
N PHE A 133 9.01 16.84 -10.97
CA PHE A 133 8.27 18.05 -10.65
C PHE A 133 7.24 17.74 -9.58
N ASP A 134 7.43 18.31 -8.40
CA ASP A 134 6.58 18.12 -7.22
C ASP A 134 6.34 19.47 -6.54
N PRO A 135 5.34 20.25 -6.99
CA PRO A 135 5.03 21.54 -6.38
C PRO A 135 4.46 21.34 -4.96
N HIS A 136 5.31 21.58 -3.96
CA HIS A 136 5.02 21.29 -2.55
C HIS A 136 3.76 21.99 -2.01
N ALA A 137 3.41 23.15 -2.53
CA ALA A 137 2.24 23.94 -2.12
C ALA A 137 0.95 23.58 -2.86
N ASP A 138 0.99 22.68 -3.83
CA ASP A 138 -0.21 22.25 -4.56
C ASP A 138 -0.99 21.19 -3.78
N GLU A 139 -2.06 21.62 -3.12
CA GLU A 139 -2.93 20.75 -2.33
C GLU A 139 -3.85 19.84 -3.17
N SER A 140 -3.89 20.00 -4.48
CA SER A 140 -4.65 19.13 -5.40
C SER A 140 -3.91 17.84 -5.77
N ILE A 141 -2.60 17.77 -5.50
CA ILE A 141 -1.80 16.58 -5.69
C ILE A 141 -2.14 15.54 -4.62
N PRO A 142 -2.32 14.25 -4.98
CA PRO A 142 -2.41 13.16 -4.02
C PRO A 142 -1.09 13.00 -3.24
N ARG A 143 -0.95 13.69 -2.13
CA ARG A 143 0.27 13.72 -1.31
C ARG A 143 0.18 12.97 0.01
N GLY A 144 -1.01 12.59 0.43
CA GLY A 144 -1.23 11.87 1.69
C GLY A 144 -0.83 12.71 2.90
N LYS A 145 0.06 12.19 3.72
CA LYS A 145 0.52 12.82 4.97
C LYS A 145 1.64 13.83 4.78
N GLN A 146 2.09 14.07 3.57
CA GLN A 146 3.08 15.10 3.27
C GLN A 146 2.45 16.49 3.42
N PHE A 147 3.06 17.33 4.26
CA PHE A 147 2.53 18.66 4.52
C PHE A 147 2.85 19.60 3.36
N TRP A 148 1.92 20.49 3.05
CA TRP A 148 2.10 21.54 2.01
C TRP A 148 2.81 22.80 2.51
N GLU A 149 3.15 22.84 3.80
CA GLU A 149 4.02 23.83 4.39
C GLU A 149 5.44 23.28 4.55
N THR A 150 6.40 24.17 4.80
CA THR A 150 7.82 23.80 4.86
C THR A 150 8.16 22.85 6.00
N GLU A 151 7.55 23.06 7.17
CA GLU A 151 7.81 22.28 8.38
C GLU A 151 6.64 21.40 8.73
N SER A 152 6.91 20.17 9.14
CA SER A 152 5.89 19.24 9.60
C SER A 152 5.18 19.75 10.84
N ALA A 153 3.86 19.55 10.90
CA ALA A 153 3.03 19.97 12.03
C ALA A 153 1.74 19.17 12.13
N GLY A 154 1.21 19.04 13.34
CA GLY A 154 -0.05 18.34 13.59
C GLY A 154 0.00 16.90 13.11
N ILE A 155 -0.93 16.54 12.23
CA ILE A 155 -1.03 15.21 11.63
C ILE A 155 -0.26 15.07 10.30
N TRP A 156 0.55 16.05 9.94
CA TRP A 156 1.28 16.12 8.66
C TRP A 156 2.78 16.02 8.90
N TYR A 157 3.48 15.40 7.95
CA TYR A 157 4.90 15.04 8.06
C TYR A 157 5.73 15.67 6.95
N THR A 158 7.04 15.48 7.03
CA THR A 158 8.01 15.99 6.06
C THR A 158 7.70 15.51 4.65
N ASN A 159 7.87 16.41 3.68
CA ASN A 159 7.69 16.12 2.25
C ASN A 159 8.73 15.15 1.70
N SER A 160 8.35 14.49 0.61
CA SER A 160 9.21 13.64 -0.19
C SER A 160 9.07 14.01 -1.66
N THR A 161 10.17 14.36 -2.31
CA THR A 161 10.20 14.78 -3.71
C THR A 161 11.11 13.89 -4.53
N GLY A 162 10.61 13.42 -5.67
CA GLY A 162 11.40 12.64 -6.61
C GLY A 162 11.34 11.13 -6.37
N ILE A 163 12.42 10.44 -6.74
CA ILE A 163 12.51 8.98 -6.68
C ILE A 163 12.51 8.51 -5.22
N TRP A 164 11.52 7.68 -4.83
CA TRP A 164 11.47 7.15 -3.47
C TRP A 164 11.24 5.62 -3.40
N GLN A 165 11.08 4.96 -4.56
CA GLN A 165 11.11 3.50 -4.68
C GLN A 165 12.16 3.08 -5.71
N PRO A 166 12.54 1.78 -5.79
CA PRO A 166 13.63 1.30 -6.63
C PRO A 166 13.54 1.67 -8.11
N VAL A 167 14.70 1.78 -8.73
CA VAL A 167 14.88 1.91 -10.18
C VAL A 167 15.68 0.71 -10.68
N TRP A 168 15.21 0.05 -11.74
CA TRP A 168 15.89 -1.12 -12.32
C TRP A 168 15.60 -1.28 -13.81
N LEU A 169 16.39 -2.10 -14.46
CA LEU A 169 16.11 -2.55 -15.83
C LEU A 169 15.86 -4.05 -15.86
N GLU A 170 15.10 -4.47 -16.86
CA GLU A 170 15.03 -5.88 -17.26
C GLU A 170 15.42 -6.01 -18.73
N VAL A 171 16.20 -7.05 -19.05
CA VAL A 171 16.49 -7.43 -20.43
C VAL A 171 15.60 -8.61 -20.77
N VAL A 172 14.72 -8.41 -21.75
CA VAL A 172 13.65 -9.34 -22.12
C VAL A 172 13.72 -9.65 -23.61
N SER A 173 13.03 -10.70 -24.05
CA SER A 173 12.88 -10.99 -25.47
C SER A 173 12.03 -9.94 -26.19
N GLU A 174 12.05 -9.95 -27.51
CA GLU A 174 11.21 -9.07 -28.36
C GLU A 174 9.72 -9.19 -27.98
N THR A 175 9.27 -10.40 -27.69
CA THR A 175 7.95 -10.68 -27.10
C THR A 175 8.13 -11.21 -25.69
N TYR A 176 7.47 -10.62 -24.72
CA TYR A 176 7.58 -10.95 -23.30
C TYR A 176 6.25 -10.78 -22.55
N LEU A 177 6.16 -11.39 -21.39
CA LEU A 177 5.05 -11.23 -20.45
C LEU A 177 5.15 -9.86 -19.80
N LYS A 178 4.22 -8.97 -20.11
CA LYS A 178 4.21 -7.60 -19.59
C LYS A 178 3.47 -7.50 -18.25
N GLU A 179 2.35 -8.19 -18.14
CA GLU A 179 1.50 -8.16 -16.94
C GLU A 179 0.99 -9.56 -16.61
N ILE A 180 0.77 -9.79 -15.32
CA ILE A 180 0.12 -11.00 -14.80
C ILE A 180 -0.90 -10.59 -13.74
N THR A 181 -2.08 -11.21 -13.78
CA THR A 181 -3.12 -11.03 -12.75
C THR A 181 -3.55 -12.41 -12.26
N LEU A 182 -3.48 -12.61 -10.96
CA LEU A 182 -3.78 -13.89 -10.30
C LEU A 182 -5.00 -13.70 -9.39
N THR A 183 -6.12 -14.34 -9.75
CA THR A 183 -7.38 -14.25 -9.03
C THR A 183 -7.72 -15.59 -8.37
N PRO A 184 -7.79 -15.66 -7.03
CA PRO A 184 -8.28 -16.84 -6.36
C PRO A 184 -9.80 -16.95 -6.49
N ASN A 185 -10.29 -18.12 -6.90
CA ASN A 185 -11.70 -18.46 -6.86
C ASN A 185 -11.90 -19.44 -5.70
N PHE A 186 -11.98 -18.92 -4.50
CA PHE A 186 -11.90 -19.68 -3.26
C PHE A 186 -12.98 -20.79 -3.17
N ASN A 187 -14.23 -20.45 -3.44
CA ASN A 187 -15.34 -21.39 -3.36
C ASN A 187 -15.25 -22.52 -4.41
N GLU A 188 -14.65 -22.24 -5.54
CA GLU A 188 -14.52 -23.18 -6.66
C GLU A 188 -13.23 -23.99 -6.60
N GLY A 189 -12.25 -23.55 -5.79
CA GLY A 189 -10.94 -24.18 -5.70
C GLY A 189 -10.11 -24.04 -6.96
N THR A 190 -10.28 -22.93 -7.68
CA THR A 190 -9.54 -22.63 -8.91
C THR A 190 -8.78 -21.32 -8.77
N GLY A 191 -7.71 -21.19 -9.54
CA GLY A 191 -7.00 -19.93 -9.72
C GLY A 191 -7.17 -19.44 -11.15
N THR A 192 -7.63 -18.20 -11.33
CA THR A 192 -7.66 -17.56 -12.64
C THR A 192 -6.35 -16.84 -12.88
N VAL A 193 -5.68 -17.16 -13.99
CA VAL A 193 -4.44 -16.51 -14.42
C VAL A 193 -4.73 -15.74 -15.70
N GLU A 194 -4.45 -14.44 -15.66
CA GLU A 194 -4.53 -13.56 -16.82
C GLU A 194 -3.14 -13.01 -17.10
N THR A 195 -2.70 -13.09 -18.35
CA THR A 195 -1.40 -12.56 -18.78
C THR A 195 -1.57 -11.63 -19.96
N ILE A 196 -0.72 -10.61 -20.02
CA ILE A 196 -0.66 -9.69 -21.15
C ILE A 196 0.76 -9.70 -21.70
N LEU A 197 0.89 -10.01 -22.99
CA LEU A 197 2.14 -9.83 -23.73
C LEU A 197 2.31 -8.37 -24.14
N ASN A 198 3.56 -7.92 -24.28
CA ASN A 198 3.83 -6.58 -24.83
C ASN A 198 3.35 -6.43 -26.27
N GLN A 199 3.36 -7.52 -27.03
CA GLN A 199 2.83 -7.61 -28.39
C GLN A 199 2.32 -9.03 -28.68
N PHE A 200 1.37 -9.14 -29.60
CA PHE A 200 0.88 -10.43 -30.05
C PHE A 200 1.86 -11.11 -31.00
N GLN A 201 2.15 -12.39 -30.74
CA GLN A 201 2.94 -13.24 -31.63
C GLN A 201 2.24 -14.60 -31.80
N PRO A 202 1.74 -14.93 -33.00
CA PRO A 202 0.84 -16.07 -33.22
C PRO A 202 1.40 -17.45 -32.88
N GLN A 203 2.71 -17.60 -32.89
CA GLN A 203 3.39 -18.88 -32.62
C GLN A 203 3.80 -19.07 -31.17
N CYS A 204 3.50 -18.10 -30.32
CA CYS A 204 3.81 -18.23 -28.90
C CYS A 204 2.85 -19.16 -28.19
N GLU A 205 3.40 -19.90 -27.25
CA GLU A 205 2.69 -20.73 -26.30
C GLU A 205 3.05 -20.30 -24.87
N LEU A 206 2.08 -20.34 -23.97
CA LEU A 206 2.29 -20.12 -22.55
C LEU A 206 2.25 -21.46 -21.81
N ASP A 207 3.36 -21.84 -21.20
CA ASP A 207 3.46 -23.01 -20.32
C ASP A 207 3.35 -22.52 -18.87
N TYR A 208 2.49 -23.17 -18.07
CA TYR A 208 2.34 -22.83 -16.66
C TYR A 208 2.53 -24.06 -15.77
N ARG A 209 3.12 -23.82 -14.60
CA ARG A 209 3.30 -24.83 -13.55
C ARG A 209 2.98 -24.20 -12.20
N ILE A 210 2.00 -24.78 -11.51
CA ILE A 210 1.57 -24.34 -10.18
C ILE A 210 1.96 -25.43 -9.18
N SER A 211 2.63 -25.03 -8.11
CA SER A 211 3.09 -25.92 -7.04
C SER A 211 2.62 -25.41 -5.67
N PHE A 212 2.45 -26.37 -4.75
CA PHE A 212 2.19 -26.09 -3.34
C PHE A 212 3.18 -26.89 -2.49
N LYS A 213 3.97 -26.22 -1.65
CA LYS A 213 5.03 -26.87 -0.86
C LYS A 213 5.92 -27.77 -1.73
N GLU A 214 6.39 -27.20 -2.84
CA GLU A 214 7.23 -27.86 -3.86
C GLU A 214 6.56 -29.01 -4.67
N GLN A 215 5.34 -29.40 -4.30
CA GLN A 215 4.59 -30.41 -5.04
C GLN A 215 3.84 -29.77 -6.22
N LEU A 216 4.04 -30.29 -7.41
CA LEU A 216 3.28 -29.87 -8.60
C LEU A 216 1.80 -30.20 -8.44
N ILE A 217 0.94 -29.17 -8.58
CA ILE A 217 -0.50 -29.26 -8.40
C ILE A 217 -1.23 -29.20 -9.75
N ALA A 218 -0.82 -28.27 -10.60
CA ALA A 218 -1.41 -28.06 -11.91
C ALA A 218 -0.35 -27.62 -12.90
N ALA A 219 -0.48 -28.06 -14.14
CA ALA A 219 0.38 -27.64 -15.24
C ALA A 219 -0.41 -27.71 -16.55
N GLY A 220 -0.03 -26.89 -17.50
CA GLY A 220 -0.64 -26.89 -18.82
C GLY A 220 0.05 -25.97 -19.79
N ARG A 221 -0.39 -26.02 -21.03
CA ARG A 221 0.12 -25.21 -22.12
C ARG A 221 -1.02 -24.65 -22.95
N LEU A 222 -0.92 -23.38 -23.32
CA LEU A 222 -1.90 -22.65 -24.10
C LEU A 222 -1.22 -22.00 -25.31
N SER A 223 -1.85 -22.08 -26.46
CA SER A 223 -1.41 -21.28 -27.62
C SER A 223 -1.94 -19.87 -27.51
N ALA A 224 -1.12 -18.88 -27.83
CA ALA A 224 -1.53 -17.48 -27.85
C ALA A 224 -2.45 -17.24 -29.06
N ASP A 225 -3.67 -16.82 -28.80
CA ASP A 225 -4.65 -16.37 -29.80
C ASP A 225 -4.78 -14.83 -29.85
N SER A 226 -4.25 -14.18 -28.84
CA SER A 226 -4.18 -12.71 -28.70
C SER A 226 -3.03 -12.33 -27.75
N ALA A 227 -2.78 -11.03 -27.59
CA ALA A 227 -1.83 -10.54 -26.57
C ALA A 227 -2.31 -10.82 -25.14
N LYS A 228 -3.62 -10.98 -24.94
CA LYS A 228 -4.21 -11.36 -23.64
C LYS A 228 -4.53 -12.83 -23.62
N MET A 229 -4.04 -13.54 -22.62
CA MET A 229 -4.36 -14.93 -22.39
C MET A 229 -4.99 -15.08 -21.01
N LYS A 230 -5.98 -15.95 -20.90
CA LYS A 230 -6.69 -16.24 -19.65
C LYS A 230 -6.98 -17.71 -19.52
N PHE A 231 -6.71 -18.27 -18.37
CA PHE A 231 -7.07 -19.65 -18.06
C PHE A 231 -7.42 -19.82 -16.58
N ASN A 232 -8.18 -20.88 -16.28
CA ASN A 232 -8.46 -21.31 -14.92
C ASN A 232 -7.68 -22.58 -14.63
N ALA A 233 -6.90 -22.57 -13.57
CA ALA A 233 -6.20 -23.74 -13.07
C ALA A 233 -7.04 -24.40 -11.96
N ASP A 234 -7.38 -25.66 -12.10
CA ASP A 234 -8.04 -26.45 -11.07
C ASP A 234 -7.01 -26.95 -10.05
N LEU A 235 -7.09 -26.43 -8.82
CA LEU A 235 -6.15 -26.75 -7.75
C LEU A 235 -6.57 -27.99 -6.94
N PHE A 236 -7.82 -28.46 -7.08
CA PHE A 236 -8.37 -29.59 -6.32
C PHE A 236 -8.29 -30.93 -7.02
N GLN A 237 -7.65 -31.01 -8.18
CA GLN A 237 -7.46 -32.32 -8.87
C GLN A 237 -6.56 -33.25 -8.06
N GLU A 238 -5.60 -32.70 -7.33
CA GLU A 238 -4.70 -33.49 -6.51
C GLU A 238 -5.35 -34.00 -5.22
N HIS A 239 -5.07 -35.25 -4.89
CA HIS A 239 -5.65 -35.95 -3.74
C HIS A 239 -5.40 -35.22 -2.40
N ILE A 240 -4.26 -34.51 -2.26
CA ILE A 240 -3.89 -33.79 -1.03
C ILE A 240 -4.94 -32.75 -0.62
N PHE A 241 -5.63 -32.15 -1.58
CA PHE A 241 -6.68 -31.16 -1.29
C PHE A 241 -8.05 -31.78 -1.05
N ARG A 242 -8.32 -32.95 -1.63
CA ARG A 242 -9.58 -33.65 -1.44
C ARG A 242 -9.73 -34.22 -0.02
N SER A 243 -8.63 -34.55 0.63
CA SER A 243 -8.61 -35.05 2.00
C SER A 243 -8.62 -33.95 3.07
N ASN A 244 -8.47 -32.68 2.68
CA ASN A 244 -8.39 -31.55 3.61
C ASN A 244 -9.76 -30.87 3.75
N PHE A 245 -10.59 -31.41 4.64
CA PHE A 245 -12.00 -31.07 4.81
C PHE A 245 -12.25 -29.62 5.28
N HIS A 246 -11.21 -28.91 5.80
CA HIS A 246 -11.39 -27.66 6.52
C HIS A 246 -10.68 -26.44 5.91
N HIS A 247 -10.13 -26.52 4.71
CA HIS A 247 -9.38 -25.43 4.07
C HIS A 247 -8.11 -24.99 4.80
N ASP A 248 -7.81 -25.53 5.98
CA ASP A 248 -6.78 -25.05 6.89
C ASP A 248 -5.35 -25.35 6.40
N GLY A 249 -5.20 -26.28 5.47
CA GLY A 249 -3.89 -26.69 4.97
C GLY A 249 -3.41 -25.94 3.73
N TRP A 250 -4.28 -25.22 3.01
CA TRP A 250 -3.96 -24.58 1.74
C TRP A 250 -4.47 -23.14 1.60
N SER A 251 -5.44 -22.72 2.42
CA SER A 251 -5.96 -21.36 2.37
C SER A 251 -5.01 -20.37 3.00
N TRP A 252 -5.04 -19.15 2.51
CA TRP A 252 -4.27 -18.05 3.07
C TRP A 252 -5.05 -17.34 4.16
N THR A 253 -4.47 -17.27 5.36
CA THR A 253 -4.92 -16.44 6.50
C THR A 253 -3.71 -15.85 7.20
N PRO A 254 -3.86 -14.81 8.05
CA PRO A 254 -2.77 -14.32 8.87
C PRO A 254 -2.14 -15.38 9.79
N GLU A 255 -2.95 -16.32 10.26
CA GLU A 255 -2.52 -17.41 11.14
C GLU A 255 -1.87 -18.57 10.37
N ASN A 256 -2.24 -18.74 9.10
CA ASN A 256 -1.73 -19.80 8.22
C ASN A 256 -1.56 -19.29 6.79
N PRO A 257 -0.49 -18.52 6.51
CA PRO A 257 -0.31 -17.81 5.25
C PRO A 257 0.22 -18.74 4.14
N GLN A 258 -0.59 -19.68 3.70
CA GLN A 258 -0.21 -20.62 2.64
C GLN A 258 -0.25 -19.95 1.28
N LEU A 259 0.79 -20.20 0.49
CA LEU A 259 0.95 -19.64 -0.85
C LEU A 259 1.20 -20.77 -1.86
N PHE A 260 0.72 -20.55 -3.08
CA PHE A 260 1.00 -21.36 -4.25
C PHE A 260 2.06 -20.66 -5.09
N ASP A 261 3.07 -21.39 -5.54
CA ASP A 261 4.04 -20.88 -6.50
C ASP A 261 3.54 -21.10 -7.92
N ILE A 262 3.73 -20.13 -8.79
CA ILE A 262 3.45 -20.25 -10.22
C ILE A 262 4.69 -19.86 -11.02
N LYS A 263 5.03 -20.72 -12.00
CA LYS A 263 6.07 -20.49 -13.00
C LYS A 263 5.41 -20.40 -14.36
N LEU A 264 5.74 -19.34 -15.08
CA LEU A 264 5.24 -19.10 -16.43
C LEU A 264 6.42 -19.07 -17.40
N SER A 265 6.31 -19.84 -18.47
CA SER A 265 7.30 -19.82 -19.56
C SER A 265 6.60 -19.47 -20.86
N LEU A 266 7.05 -18.40 -21.50
CA LEU A 266 6.63 -18.05 -22.83
C LEU A 266 7.53 -18.80 -23.82
N ILE A 267 6.94 -19.58 -24.72
CA ILE A 267 7.65 -20.44 -25.66
C ILE A 267 7.36 -19.97 -27.07
N ASN A 268 8.39 -19.84 -27.88
CA ASN A 268 8.30 -19.58 -29.31
C ASN A 268 9.19 -20.56 -30.07
N ASP A 269 8.66 -21.21 -31.09
CA ASP A 269 9.36 -22.23 -31.89
C ASP A 269 10.05 -23.33 -31.04
N GLY A 270 9.47 -23.68 -29.91
CA GLY A 270 9.98 -24.70 -28.98
C GLY A 270 11.03 -24.20 -27.98
N GLU A 271 11.44 -22.96 -28.07
CA GLU A 271 12.40 -22.34 -27.14
C GLU A 271 11.70 -21.43 -26.12
N THR A 272 12.14 -21.48 -24.87
CA THR A 272 11.67 -20.53 -23.84
C THR A 272 12.28 -19.17 -24.06
N ILE A 273 11.44 -18.19 -24.38
CA ILE A 273 11.87 -16.80 -24.65
C ILE A 273 11.66 -15.85 -23.49
N ASP A 274 10.76 -16.16 -22.56
CA ASP A 274 10.58 -15.41 -21.34
C ASP A 274 10.19 -16.35 -20.19
N TYR A 275 10.60 -16.03 -18.97
CA TYR A 275 10.36 -16.85 -17.80
C TYR A 275 10.08 -15.99 -16.58
N LEU A 276 8.94 -16.25 -15.93
CA LEU A 276 8.52 -15.55 -14.72
C LEU A 276 8.26 -16.50 -13.57
N LYS A 277 8.65 -16.07 -12.38
CA LYS A 277 8.23 -16.66 -11.12
C LYS A 277 7.27 -15.71 -10.41
N SER A 278 6.16 -16.25 -9.93
CA SER A 278 5.17 -15.54 -9.14
C SER A 278 4.57 -16.45 -8.07
N TYR A 279 3.63 -15.94 -7.31
CA TYR A 279 2.90 -16.69 -6.30
C TYR A 279 1.52 -16.07 -6.12
N PHE A 280 0.60 -16.83 -5.52
CA PHE A 280 -0.71 -16.35 -5.12
C PHE A 280 -1.21 -17.08 -3.87
N GLY A 281 -2.18 -16.50 -3.19
CA GLY A 281 -2.84 -17.11 -2.04
C GLY A 281 -4.32 -17.35 -2.31
N MET A 282 -4.83 -18.50 -1.87
CA MET A 282 -6.24 -18.81 -1.95
C MET A 282 -6.95 -18.22 -0.73
N ARG A 283 -7.66 -17.11 -0.94
CA ARG A 283 -8.43 -16.44 0.11
C ARG A 283 -9.65 -15.73 -0.47
N LYS A 284 -10.67 -15.57 0.36
CA LYS A 284 -11.88 -14.81 0.06
C LYS A 284 -12.19 -13.88 1.22
N ILE A 285 -12.49 -12.62 0.92
CA ILE A 285 -13.00 -11.65 1.87
C ILE A 285 -14.38 -11.19 1.44
N HIS A 286 -15.35 -11.17 2.33
CA HIS A 286 -16.69 -10.64 2.08
C HIS A 286 -17.37 -10.21 3.36
N THR A 287 -18.51 -9.57 3.24
CA THR A 287 -19.37 -9.19 4.36
C THR A 287 -20.72 -9.91 4.24
N GLU A 288 -21.25 -10.33 5.37
CA GLU A 288 -22.55 -11.00 5.47
C GLU A 288 -23.10 -10.81 6.89
N ASN A 289 -24.39 -10.50 7.01
CA ASN A 289 -25.10 -10.36 8.28
C ASN A 289 -24.40 -9.42 9.29
N GLY A 290 -23.81 -8.32 8.83
CA GLY A 290 -23.09 -7.36 9.67
C GLY A 290 -21.73 -7.84 10.18
N MET A 291 -21.17 -8.87 9.57
CA MET A 291 -19.86 -9.44 9.94
C MET A 291 -18.91 -9.46 8.75
N VAL A 292 -17.62 -9.43 9.03
CA VAL A 292 -16.57 -9.67 8.04
C VAL A 292 -16.23 -11.17 8.05
N TYR A 293 -16.11 -11.75 6.86
CA TYR A 293 -15.76 -13.15 6.65
C TYR A 293 -14.45 -13.26 5.88
N LEU A 294 -13.54 -14.07 6.40
CA LEU A 294 -12.33 -14.49 5.70
C LEU A 294 -12.43 -16.00 5.44
N ASN A 295 -12.36 -16.40 4.18
CA ASN A 295 -12.46 -17.80 3.78
C ASN A 295 -13.75 -18.47 4.29
N ASN A 296 -14.87 -17.75 4.18
CA ASN A 296 -16.21 -18.16 4.62
C ASN A 296 -16.34 -18.40 6.14
N LYS A 297 -15.43 -17.88 6.94
CA LYS A 297 -15.50 -17.90 8.41
C LYS A 297 -15.53 -16.48 8.96
N PRO A 298 -16.33 -16.17 9.99
CA PRO A 298 -16.27 -14.88 10.65
C PRO A 298 -14.85 -14.57 11.12
N TYR A 299 -14.38 -13.36 10.84
CA TYR A 299 -13.02 -12.94 11.16
C TYR A 299 -13.00 -11.55 11.77
N TYR A 300 -12.54 -11.45 13.01
CA TYR A 300 -12.40 -10.17 13.72
C TYR A 300 -11.03 -9.56 13.42
N GLN A 301 -11.02 -8.35 12.83
CA GLN A 301 -9.78 -7.68 12.47
C GLN A 301 -9.25 -6.84 13.64
N LYS A 302 -8.01 -7.11 14.02
CA LYS A 302 -7.25 -6.37 15.04
C LYS A 302 -6.10 -5.67 14.35
N LEU A 303 -6.38 -4.49 13.80
CA LEU A 303 -5.44 -3.76 12.96
C LEU A 303 -4.66 -2.71 13.76
N ILE A 304 -3.53 -2.34 13.21
CA ILE A 304 -2.71 -1.22 13.65
C ILE A 304 -2.57 -0.20 12.51
N LEU A 305 -2.65 1.09 12.83
CA LEU A 305 -2.41 2.15 11.85
C LEU A 305 -0.91 2.28 11.62
N ASP A 306 -0.48 2.17 10.36
CA ASP A 306 0.92 2.23 9.95
C ASP A 306 1.11 3.30 8.88
N GLN A 307 1.80 4.38 9.23
CA GLN A 307 2.07 5.50 8.32
C GLN A 307 3.12 5.18 7.26
N GLY A 308 3.98 4.19 7.51
CA GLY A 308 5.04 3.83 6.57
C GLY A 308 6.11 4.92 6.42
N TYR A 309 6.53 5.51 7.54
CA TYR A 309 7.62 6.48 7.61
C TYR A 309 8.77 5.93 8.47
N TRP A 310 9.98 6.28 8.08
CA TRP A 310 11.21 5.95 8.82
C TRP A 310 12.01 7.23 9.10
N PRO A 311 12.68 7.35 10.25
CA PRO A 311 13.39 8.58 10.60
C PRO A 311 14.49 8.95 9.61
N SER A 312 15.18 7.94 9.07
CA SER A 312 16.30 8.16 8.14
C SER A 312 15.92 8.16 6.66
N GLY A 313 14.79 7.55 6.31
CA GLY A 313 14.36 7.37 4.91
C GLY A 313 13.05 8.07 4.54
N LEU A 314 12.30 8.58 5.49
CA LEU A 314 10.95 9.13 5.32
C LEU A 314 10.00 8.08 4.70
N LEU A 315 9.46 8.30 3.53
CA LEU A 315 8.60 7.31 2.85
C LEU A 315 9.32 6.02 2.45
N THR A 316 10.65 6.03 2.38
CA THR A 316 11.44 4.90 1.90
C THR A 316 12.04 4.13 3.07
N ALA A 317 11.71 2.85 3.19
CA ALA A 317 12.33 1.99 4.19
C ALA A 317 13.84 1.90 3.97
N PRO A 318 14.67 1.90 5.02
CA PRO A 318 16.12 1.79 4.88
C PRO A 318 16.57 0.51 4.18
N SER A 319 15.86 -0.60 4.41
CA SER A 319 16.12 -1.90 3.78
C SER A 319 14.86 -2.74 3.68
N ASP A 320 14.94 -3.83 2.96
CA ASP A 320 13.88 -4.84 2.86
C ASP A 320 13.51 -5.44 4.23
N GLU A 321 14.51 -5.66 5.10
CA GLU A 321 14.30 -6.16 6.47
C GLU A 321 13.48 -5.20 7.34
N ASP A 322 13.47 -3.91 7.05
CA ASP A 322 12.69 -2.93 7.80
C ASP A 322 11.18 -3.11 7.55
N PHE A 323 10.78 -3.49 6.36
CA PHE A 323 9.39 -3.88 6.06
C PHE A 323 8.98 -5.11 6.87
N LYS A 324 9.82 -6.13 6.85
CA LYS A 324 9.61 -7.37 7.58
C LYS A 324 9.53 -7.14 9.09
N LYS A 325 10.41 -6.31 9.61
CA LYS A 325 10.46 -5.94 11.04
C LYS A 325 9.15 -5.31 11.52
N ASP A 326 8.59 -4.37 10.78
CA ASP A 326 7.34 -3.71 11.14
C ASP A 326 6.18 -4.72 11.25
N ILE A 327 6.09 -5.66 10.31
CA ILE A 327 5.07 -6.72 10.34
C ILE A 327 5.27 -7.65 11.53
N LEU A 328 6.49 -8.10 11.77
CA LEU A 328 6.81 -9.01 12.88
C LEU A 328 6.52 -8.37 14.24
N LEU A 329 6.89 -7.09 14.42
CA LEU A 329 6.61 -6.36 15.66
C LEU A 329 5.08 -6.19 15.87
N ALA A 330 4.34 -5.87 14.82
CA ALA A 330 2.88 -5.76 14.92
C ALA A 330 2.24 -7.12 15.28
N LYS A 331 2.68 -8.21 14.67
CA LYS A 331 2.20 -9.57 15.01
C LYS A 331 2.58 -9.98 16.43
N GLU A 332 3.77 -9.63 16.89
CA GLU A 332 4.21 -9.88 18.28
C GLU A 332 3.33 -9.18 19.29
N MET A 333 2.75 -8.03 18.96
CA MET A 333 1.77 -7.31 19.77
C MET A 333 0.34 -7.85 19.65
N GLY A 334 0.10 -8.89 18.84
CA GLY A 334 -1.23 -9.51 18.66
C GLY A 334 -2.11 -8.89 17.59
N PHE A 335 -1.59 -8.00 16.75
CA PHE A 335 -2.30 -7.49 15.58
C PHE A 335 -2.26 -8.50 14.42
N ASN A 336 -3.35 -8.58 13.67
CA ASN A 336 -3.45 -9.47 12.51
C ASN A 336 -3.39 -8.72 11.17
N GLY A 337 -3.21 -7.42 11.19
CA GLY A 337 -3.09 -6.59 10.00
C GLY A 337 -2.89 -5.12 10.30
N CYS A 338 -2.83 -4.33 9.23
CA CYS A 338 -2.68 -2.88 9.32
C CYS A 338 -3.58 -2.16 8.31
N ARG A 339 -3.85 -0.90 8.60
CA ARG A 339 -4.13 0.09 7.57
C ARG A 339 -2.79 0.73 7.19
N LYS A 340 -2.34 0.52 5.94
CA LYS A 340 -1.17 1.25 5.42
C LYS A 340 -1.65 2.62 4.99
N HIS A 341 -1.49 3.59 5.90
CA HIS A 341 -2.26 4.82 5.94
C HIS A 341 -1.77 5.86 4.95
N GLN A 342 -2.68 6.33 4.10
CA GLN A 342 -2.46 7.44 3.17
C GLN A 342 -1.22 7.26 2.27
N LYS A 343 -0.90 6.02 1.94
CA LYS A 343 0.31 5.65 1.21
C LYS A 343 0.07 4.37 0.41
N THR A 344 0.57 4.33 -0.81
CA THR A 344 0.72 3.09 -1.57
C THR A 344 2.12 2.55 -1.33
N GLU A 345 2.23 1.51 -0.54
CA GLU A 345 3.54 1.01 -0.09
C GLU A 345 4.28 0.24 -1.20
N ASP A 346 5.59 0.12 -1.03
CA ASP A 346 6.48 -0.66 -1.88
C ASP A 346 5.99 -2.12 -2.00
N PRO A 347 6.03 -2.74 -3.19
CA PRO A 347 5.62 -4.13 -3.38
C PRO A 347 6.34 -5.14 -2.48
N ARG A 348 7.55 -4.83 -1.98
CA ARG A 348 8.28 -5.70 -1.05
C ARG A 348 7.62 -5.77 0.33
N PHE A 349 6.98 -4.69 0.79
CA PHE A 349 6.16 -4.74 1.99
C PHE A 349 4.98 -5.71 1.81
N LEU A 350 4.28 -5.63 0.68
CA LEU A 350 3.16 -6.52 0.38
C LEU A 350 3.61 -7.97 0.26
N TYR A 351 4.77 -8.20 -0.34
CA TYR A 351 5.41 -9.53 -0.36
C TYR A 351 5.58 -10.10 1.06
N TRP A 352 6.13 -9.32 1.99
CA TRP A 352 6.30 -9.77 3.37
C TRP A 352 4.97 -9.98 4.10
N ALA A 353 3.97 -9.13 3.84
CA ALA A 353 2.62 -9.33 4.37
C ALA A 353 2.00 -10.64 3.85
N ASP A 354 2.20 -10.96 2.58
CA ASP A 354 1.75 -12.22 1.99
C ASP A 354 2.46 -13.42 2.62
N GLN A 355 3.79 -13.34 2.79
CA GLN A 355 4.62 -14.43 3.32
C GLN A 355 4.41 -14.68 4.81
N LEU A 356 4.32 -13.62 5.59
CA LEU A 356 4.25 -13.70 7.06
C LEU A 356 2.81 -13.82 7.58
N GLY A 357 1.82 -13.56 6.75
CA GLY A 357 0.42 -13.54 7.14
C GLY A 357 0.03 -12.28 7.89
N PHE A 358 -0.27 -11.23 7.15
CA PHE A 358 -0.65 -9.93 7.72
C PHE A 358 -1.65 -9.25 6.79
N LEU A 359 -2.85 -8.96 7.29
CA LEU A 359 -3.86 -8.26 6.49
C LEU A 359 -3.42 -6.83 6.21
N VAL A 360 -3.67 -6.37 5.00
CA VAL A 360 -3.38 -5.00 4.59
C VAL A 360 -4.66 -4.35 4.05
N TRP A 361 -5.01 -3.21 4.60
CA TRP A 361 -5.92 -2.28 3.96
C TRP A 361 -5.08 -1.36 3.08
N GLY A 362 -5.25 -1.50 1.76
CA GLY A 362 -4.56 -0.70 0.77
C GLY A 362 -5.21 0.68 0.69
N GLU A 363 -4.49 1.70 1.08
CA GLU A 363 -4.89 3.10 0.94
C GLU A 363 -4.08 3.77 -0.17
N CYS A 364 -4.36 5.03 -0.41
CA CYS A 364 -3.56 5.88 -1.27
C CYS A 364 -3.31 7.22 -0.60
N ALA A 365 -2.34 7.96 -1.11
CA ALA A 365 -2.19 9.36 -0.78
C ALA A 365 -3.41 10.13 -1.29
N ALA A 366 -4.13 10.80 -0.40
CA ALA A 366 -5.25 11.66 -0.78
C ALA A 366 -4.81 13.09 -1.05
N PRO A 367 -5.47 13.85 -1.96
CA PRO A 367 -5.32 15.29 -2.04
C PRO A 367 -5.95 15.97 -0.83
N ALA A 368 -5.57 17.22 -0.54
CA ALA A 368 -6.16 17.97 0.57
C ALA A 368 -7.43 18.73 0.18
N ILE A 369 -7.57 19.10 -1.09
CA ILE A 369 -8.69 19.88 -1.62
C ILE A 369 -9.47 19.13 -2.70
N TYR A 370 -10.68 19.62 -2.99
CA TYR A 370 -11.51 19.12 -4.08
C TYR A 370 -11.52 20.11 -5.25
N ASN A 371 -11.07 19.64 -6.40
CA ASN A 371 -11.19 20.31 -7.69
C ASN A 371 -11.10 19.28 -8.82
N GLU A 372 -11.19 19.71 -10.07
CA GLU A 372 -11.11 18.82 -11.24
C GLU A 372 -9.78 18.07 -11.32
N ASP A 373 -8.68 18.74 -10.99
CA ASP A 373 -7.34 18.15 -11.01
C ASP A 373 -7.19 17.04 -9.95
N SER A 374 -7.68 17.29 -8.73
CA SER A 374 -7.62 16.28 -7.65
C SER A 374 -8.43 15.04 -7.98
N VAL A 375 -9.60 15.20 -8.60
CA VAL A 375 -10.44 14.09 -9.05
C VAL A 375 -9.73 13.25 -10.10
N GLU A 376 -9.21 13.88 -11.15
CA GLU A 376 -8.52 13.19 -12.24
C GLU A 376 -7.27 12.45 -11.74
N ARG A 377 -6.46 13.12 -10.93
CA ARG A 377 -5.22 12.56 -10.36
C ARG A 377 -5.49 11.35 -9.48
N LEU A 378 -6.48 11.42 -8.61
CA LEU A 378 -6.82 10.32 -7.71
C LEU A 378 -7.36 9.10 -8.47
N MET A 379 -8.22 9.30 -9.45
CA MET A 379 -8.74 8.21 -10.27
C MET A 379 -7.65 7.52 -11.09
N ARG A 380 -6.71 8.28 -11.64
CA ARG A 380 -5.56 7.74 -12.37
C ARG A 380 -4.67 6.88 -11.45
N GLU A 381 -4.32 7.38 -10.29
CA GLU A 381 -3.49 6.63 -9.35
C GLU A 381 -4.17 5.33 -8.92
N TRP A 382 -5.47 5.34 -8.65
CA TRP A 382 -6.19 4.11 -8.28
C TRP A 382 -6.22 3.07 -9.40
N THR A 383 -6.33 3.47 -10.65
CA THR A 383 -6.21 2.54 -11.78
C THR A 383 -4.87 1.83 -11.76
N GLU A 384 -3.79 2.57 -11.54
CA GLU A 384 -2.42 2.04 -11.51
C GLU A 384 -2.15 1.22 -10.23
N ILE A 385 -2.68 1.64 -9.08
CA ILE A 385 -2.55 0.91 -7.81
C ILE A 385 -3.14 -0.50 -7.94
N ILE A 386 -4.36 -0.61 -8.43
CA ILE A 386 -5.01 -1.91 -8.57
C ILE A 386 -4.30 -2.78 -9.59
N ALA A 387 -3.87 -2.21 -10.71
CA ALA A 387 -3.11 -2.95 -11.72
C ALA A 387 -1.80 -3.53 -11.15
N ARG A 388 -1.12 -2.79 -10.27
CA ARG A 388 0.13 -3.24 -9.62
C ARG A 388 -0.12 -4.30 -8.54
N ASP A 389 -1.13 -4.09 -7.69
CA ASP A 389 -1.24 -4.77 -6.39
C ASP A 389 -2.37 -5.81 -6.33
N PHE A 390 -3.14 -5.97 -7.39
CA PHE A 390 -4.33 -6.86 -7.43
C PHE A 390 -4.06 -8.28 -6.92
N SER A 391 -2.91 -8.84 -7.23
CA SER A 391 -2.60 -10.26 -6.98
C SER A 391 -2.11 -10.56 -5.56
N HIS A 392 -1.96 -9.56 -4.69
CA HIS A 392 -1.51 -9.77 -3.31
C HIS A 392 -2.63 -10.27 -2.40
N PRO A 393 -2.54 -11.49 -1.84
CA PRO A 393 -3.60 -12.02 -0.98
C PRO A 393 -3.77 -11.26 0.33
N SER A 394 -2.73 -10.62 0.82
CA SER A 394 -2.75 -9.85 2.07
C SER A 394 -3.68 -8.63 2.01
N ILE A 395 -3.87 -8.02 0.84
CA ILE A 395 -4.77 -6.88 0.69
C ILE A 395 -6.21 -7.38 0.68
N VAL A 396 -7.03 -6.89 1.62
CA VAL A 396 -8.44 -7.30 1.76
C VAL A 396 -9.42 -6.15 1.57
N THR A 397 -8.98 -4.91 1.69
CA THR A 397 -9.82 -3.71 1.61
C THR A 397 -9.08 -2.57 0.93
N TRP A 398 -9.76 -1.84 0.07
CA TRP A 398 -9.29 -0.59 -0.54
C TRP A 398 -9.94 0.61 0.14
N VAL A 399 -9.13 1.62 0.45
CA VAL A 399 -9.58 2.86 1.09
C VAL A 399 -9.17 4.07 0.25
N PRO A 400 -10.04 4.55 -0.66
CA PRO A 400 -9.70 5.65 -1.56
C PRO A 400 -9.68 7.03 -0.90
N ILE A 401 -10.46 7.23 0.16
CA ILE A 401 -10.61 8.51 0.85
C ILE A 401 -10.59 8.27 2.36
N ASN A 402 -9.89 9.13 3.09
CA ASN A 402 -9.81 9.12 4.54
C ASN A 402 -10.21 10.49 5.13
N GLU A 403 -11.11 10.48 6.10
CA GLU A 403 -11.50 11.66 6.88
C GLU A 403 -11.88 12.88 6.03
N SER A 404 -12.55 12.63 4.91
CA SER A 404 -13.00 13.65 3.96
C SER A 404 -11.90 14.50 3.32
N TRP A 405 -10.61 14.09 3.43
CA TRP A 405 -9.52 14.76 2.71
C TRP A 405 -9.73 14.60 1.21
N GLY A 406 -9.72 15.72 0.49
CA GLY A 406 -10.08 15.78 -0.92
C GLY A 406 -11.58 15.92 -1.21
N VAL A 407 -12.45 15.79 -0.21
CA VAL A 407 -13.91 15.97 -0.31
C VAL A 407 -14.48 16.68 0.94
N PRO A 408 -13.97 17.87 1.29
CA PRO A 408 -14.25 18.50 2.60
C PRO A 408 -15.72 18.84 2.85
N LYS A 409 -16.54 18.88 1.81
CA LYS A 409 -17.98 19.21 1.89
C LYS A 409 -18.89 18.00 1.63
N ILE A 410 -18.35 16.79 1.68
CA ILE A 410 -19.08 15.57 1.32
C ILE A 410 -20.38 15.38 2.12
N SER A 411 -20.43 15.86 3.37
CA SER A 411 -21.62 15.71 4.21
C SER A 411 -22.88 16.26 3.56
N PHE A 412 -22.79 17.30 2.74
CA PHE A 412 -23.94 18.02 2.16
C PHE A 412 -23.78 18.40 0.69
N ASP A 413 -22.57 18.33 0.11
CA ASP A 413 -22.33 18.66 -1.30
C ASP A 413 -22.53 17.43 -2.18
N ARG A 414 -23.57 17.46 -3.01
CA ARG A 414 -23.88 16.35 -3.92
C ARG A 414 -22.77 16.04 -4.93
N THR A 415 -22.02 17.05 -5.38
CA THR A 415 -20.92 16.86 -6.33
C THR A 415 -19.82 16.02 -5.70
N GLN A 416 -19.44 16.33 -4.46
CA GLN A 416 -18.43 15.54 -3.73
C GLN A 416 -18.96 14.16 -3.34
N GLN A 417 -20.25 14.04 -3.04
CA GLN A 417 -20.88 12.72 -2.83
C GLN A 417 -20.82 11.86 -4.09
N HIS A 418 -21.10 12.44 -5.25
CA HIS A 418 -20.97 11.72 -6.53
C HIS A 418 -19.55 11.22 -6.77
N PHE A 419 -18.53 12.00 -6.41
CA PHE A 419 -17.16 11.56 -6.53
C PHE A 419 -16.85 10.37 -5.59
N SER A 420 -17.30 10.41 -4.35
CA SER A 420 -17.17 9.28 -3.41
C SER A 420 -17.87 8.02 -3.92
N GLN A 421 -19.09 8.15 -4.45
CA GLN A 421 -19.81 7.04 -5.08
C GLN A 421 -19.08 6.51 -6.31
N ALA A 422 -18.59 7.42 -7.17
CA ALA A 422 -17.81 7.04 -8.34
C ALA A 422 -16.57 6.23 -7.96
N MET A 423 -15.82 6.64 -6.93
CA MET A 423 -14.67 5.90 -6.44
C MET A 423 -15.07 4.52 -5.90
N TYR A 424 -16.13 4.42 -5.13
CA TYR A 424 -16.62 3.14 -4.62
C TYR A 424 -16.96 2.16 -5.76
N HIS A 425 -17.74 2.61 -6.74
CA HIS A 425 -18.12 1.78 -7.88
C HIS A 425 -16.95 1.49 -8.83
N PHE A 426 -16.08 2.47 -9.03
CA PHE A 426 -14.89 2.32 -9.88
C PHE A 426 -13.95 1.24 -9.35
N LEU A 427 -13.68 1.24 -8.05
CA LEU A 427 -12.82 0.23 -7.43
C LEU A 427 -13.46 -1.16 -7.48
N HIS A 428 -14.77 -1.28 -7.25
CA HIS A 428 -15.49 -2.54 -7.44
C HIS A 428 -15.53 -3.00 -8.90
N ALA A 429 -15.56 -2.08 -9.85
CA ALA A 429 -15.49 -2.42 -11.28
C ALA A 429 -14.12 -2.99 -11.67
N LEU A 430 -13.05 -2.53 -11.02
CA LEU A 430 -11.69 -3.02 -11.26
C LEU A 430 -11.36 -4.26 -10.44
N ASP A 431 -11.93 -4.40 -9.25
CA ASP A 431 -11.61 -5.49 -8.32
C ASP A 431 -12.85 -5.99 -7.57
N LYS A 432 -13.36 -7.15 -7.97
CA LYS A 432 -14.47 -7.83 -7.31
C LYS A 432 -14.09 -8.64 -6.06
N THR A 433 -12.80 -8.73 -5.74
CA THR A 433 -12.26 -9.65 -4.73
C THR A 433 -11.95 -8.97 -3.38
N ARG A 434 -12.23 -7.69 -3.26
CA ARG A 434 -11.94 -6.90 -2.05
C ARG A 434 -13.11 -6.01 -1.65
N LEU A 435 -13.08 -5.60 -0.39
CA LEU A 435 -14.01 -4.61 0.16
C LEU A 435 -13.52 -3.19 -0.18
N VAL A 436 -14.45 -2.23 -0.20
CA VAL A 436 -14.16 -0.82 -0.44
C VAL A 436 -14.85 0.04 0.63
N ILE A 437 -14.10 0.97 1.22
CA ILE A 437 -14.62 1.98 2.14
C ILE A 437 -14.59 3.33 1.41
N SER A 438 -15.77 3.91 1.18
CA SER A 438 -15.90 5.13 0.37
C SER A 438 -15.25 6.37 1.02
N ASN A 439 -15.31 6.45 2.35
CA ASN A 439 -14.68 7.51 3.15
C ASN A 439 -14.45 6.98 4.56
N ASP A 440 -13.20 6.71 4.94
CA ASP A 440 -12.88 6.11 6.22
C ASP A 440 -12.99 7.14 7.35
N GLY A 441 -13.85 6.86 8.31
CA GLY A 441 -13.99 7.67 9.53
C GLY A 441 -15.37 8.29 9.74
N TRP A 442 -15.95 8.90 8.73
CA TRP A 442 -17.25 9.58 8.78
C TRP A 442 -17.76 9.95 7.40
N ALA A 443 -18.97 10.55 7.36
CA ALA A 443 -19.62 11.07 6.15
C ALA A 443 -19.51 10.12 4.95
N MET A 444 -19.76 8.83 5.18
CA MET A 444 -19.71 7.81 4.14
C MET A 444 -20.89 7.93 3.18
N THR A 445 -20.64 7.62 1.91
CA THR A 445 -21.66 7.30 0.93
C THR A 445 -21.92 5.79 0.92
N GLU A 446 -22.07 5.14 -0.22
CA GLU A 446 -22.06 3.68 -0.29
C GLU A 446 -20.72 3.14 0.20
N THR A 447 -20.75 2.10 1.02
CA THR A 447 -19.55 1.51 1.61
C THR A 447 -19.80 0.06 2.01
N ASP A 448 -18.77 -0.79 1.94
CA ASP A 448 -18.85 -2.19 2.39
C ASP A 448 -18.68 -2.34 3.89
N ILE A 449 -17.98 -1.38 4.52
CA ILE A 449 -17.74 -1.33 5.95
C ILE A 449 -18.16 0.04 6.46
N CYS A 450 -18.90 0.08 7.57
CA CYS A 450 -19.13 1.30 8.33
C CYS A 450 -17.91 1.57 9.20
N ALA A 451 -17.05 2.45 8.73
CA ALA A 451 -15.75 2.77 9.33
C ALA A 451 -15.85 4.02 10.19
N ILE A 452 -15.56 3.91 11.48
CA ILE A 452 -15.72 4.98 12.47
C ILE A 452 -14.39 5.33 13.09
N HIS A 453 -14.08 6.64 13.18
CA HIS A 453 -12.99 7.18 13.97
C HIS A 453 -13.53 7.77 15.26
N ASN A 454 -12.95 7.40 16.40
CA ASN A 454 -13.34 7.90 17.71
C ASN A 454 -12.16 7.94 18.65
N TYR A 455 -11.66 9.14 18.92
CA TYR A 455 -10.58 9.40 19.88
C TYR A 455 -11.07 9.99 21.21
N ALA A 456 -12.39 10.02 21.43
CA ALA A 456 -13.03 10.74 22.54
C ALA A 456 -13.05 9.95 23.85
N HIS A 457 -12.03 9.10 24.11
CA HIS A 457 -11.93 8.31 25.34
C HIS A 457 -11.49 9.12 26.57
N GLY A 458 -10.96 10.31 26.37
CA GLY A 458 -10.49 11.20 27.45
C GLY A 458 -9.26 10.72 28.19
N GLN A 459 -8.66 11.61 29.00
CA GLN A 459 -7.61 11.26 29.96
C GLN A 459 -8.18 10.37 31.07
N LYS A 460 -7.34 9.66 31.80
CA LYS A 460 -7.76 8.75 32.88
C LYS A 460 -8.63 9.42 33.97
N GLU A 461 -8.46 10.72 34.17
CA GLU A 461 -9.23 11.51 35.13
C GLU A 461 -10.59 11.96 34.57
N GLU A 462 -10.77 11.95 33.26
CA GLU A 462 -11.97 12.40 32.56
C GLU A 462 -12.99 11.26 32.44
N THR A 463 -13.47 10.75 33.57
CA THR A 463 -14.32 9.57 33.64
C THR A 463 -15.63 9.71 32.87
N GLU A 464 -16.21 10.92 32.83
CA GLU A 464 -17.44 11.19 32.05
C GLU A 464 -17.20 11.03 30.54
N LYS A 465 -16.05 11.45 30.04
CA LYS A 465 -15.70 11.26 28.62
C LYS A 465 -15.52 9.78 28.29
N TYR A 466 -14.83 9.05 29.17
CA TYR A 466 -14.66 7.61 29.01
C TYR A 466 -15.99 6.86 29.05
N ASP A 467 -16.88 7.19 29.98
CA ASP A 467 -18.20 6.57 30.09
C ASP A 467 -19.04 6.83 28.82
N TYR A 468 -18.97 8.04 28.29
CA TYR A 468 -19.64 8.38 27.02
C TYR A 468 -19.02 7.60 25.83
N PHE A 469 -17.70 7.51 25.77
CA PHE A 469 -16.98 6.72 24.75
C PHE A 469 -17.40 5.24 24.82
N LYS A 470 -17.35 4.64 26.00
CA LYS A 470 -17.72 3.23 26.21
C LYS A 470 -19.18 2.99 25.82
N GLU A 471 -20.10 3.87 26.24
CA GLU A 471 -21.52 3.74 25.92
C GLU A 471 -21.78 3.94 24.41
N THR A 472 -21.04 4.83 23.76
CA THR A 472 -21.13 5.03 22.30
C THR A 472 -20.75 3.77 21.53
N LEU A 473 -19.72 3.04 21.97
CA LEU A 473 -19.27 1.82 21.31
C LEU A 473 -20.12 0.60 21.63
N ARG A 474 -20.93 0.64 22.68
CA ARG A 474 -21.54 -0.55 23.29
C ARG A 474 -22.42 -1.35 22.36
N THR A 475 -23.25 -0.70 21.56
CA THR A 475 -24.22 -1.34 20.66
C THR A 475 -24.14 -0.78 19.25
N ARG A 476 -24.62 -1.55 18.28
CA ARG A 476 -24.76 -1.09 16.89
C ARG A 476 -25.58 0.20 16.82
N GLU A 477 -26.68 0.27 17.55
CA GLU A 477 -27.55 1.45 17.57
C GLU A 477 -26.80 2.70 18.07
N ASN A 478 -26.05 2.57 19.16
CA ASN A 478 -25.27 3.66 19.71
C ASN A 478 -24.17 4.12 18.75
N LEU A 479 -23.44 3.17 18.14
CA LEU A 479 -22.40 3.47 17.15
C LEU A 479 -22.92 4.32 15.98
N ILE A 480 -24.13 4.07 15.53
CA ILE A 480 -24.73 4.80 14.40
C ILE A 480 -25.33 6.15 14.84
N LYS A 481 -25.91 6.23 16.03
CA LYS A 481 -26.64 7.43 16.48
C LYS A 481 -25.81 8.43 17.26
N ARG A 482 -24.77 8.00 17.96
CA ARG A 482 -23.94 8.88 18.79
C ARG A 482 -22.73 9.37 18.01
N LEU A 483 -22.53 10.66 17.99
CA LEU A 483 -21.41 11.27 17.30
C LEU A 483 -20.22 11.44 18.25
N SER A 484 -19.05 11.07 17.79
CA SER A 484 -17.76 11.34 18.45
C SER A 484 -17.01 12.53 17.85
N THR A 485 -17.48 12.99 16.71
CA THR A 485 -16.97 14.13 15.96
C THR A 485 -18.12 15.03 15.53
N PRO A 486 -17.90 16.26 15.08
CA PRO A 486 -18.97 17.09 14.53
C PRO A 486 -19.55 16.58 13.21
N TRP A 487 -18.95 15.53 12.63
CA TRP A 487 -19.38 14.98 11.34
C TRP A 487 -20.37 13.82 11.50
N PRO A 488 -21.37 13.68 10.60
CA PRO A 488 -22.26 12.53 10.60
C PRO A 488 -21.52 11.26 10.17
N ILE A 489 -21.99 10.09 10.60
CA ILE A 489 -21.43 8.79 10.17
C ILE A 489 -21.67 8.58 8.67
N PHE A 490 -22.85 8.94 8.17
CA PHE A 490 -23.17 8.93 6.74
C PHE A 490 -23.43 10.35 6.24
N ALA A 491 -23.02 10.63 5.01
CA ALA A 491 -23.35 11.87 4.32
C ALA A 491 -24.86 12.01 4.12
N ASN A 492 -25.35 13.25 4.01
CA ASN A 492 -26.78 13.51 3.79
C ASN A 492 -27.28 12.75 2.55
N GLY A 493 -28.39 12.04 2.70
CA GLY A 493 -28.95 11.18 1.65
C GLY A 493 -28.47 9.73 1.67
N PHE A 494 -27.58 9.39 2.59
CA PHE A 494 -27.10 8.03 2.81
C PHE A 494 -27.38 7.58 4.25
N SER A 495 -27.51 6.29 4.44
CA SER A 495 -27.81 5.69 5.74
C SER A 495 -27.14 4.33 5.90
N TYR A 496 -27.09 3.89 7.14
CA TYR A 496 -26.59 2.57 7.49
C TYR A 496 -27.39 1.46 6.81
N GLN A 497 -26.70 0.52 6.17
CA GLN A 497 -27.28 -0.59 5.40
C GLN A 497 -26.84 -1.95 5.96
N GLU A 498 -26.71 -2.07 7.27
CA GLU A 498 -26.31 -3.30 7.97
C GLU A 498 -24.89 -3.80 7.64
N GLN A 499 -24.01 -2.92 7.16
CA GLN A 499 -22.59 -3.24 6.98
C GLN A 499 -21.94 -3.57 8.34
N PRO A 500 -20.87 -4.37 8.33
CA PRO A 500 -20.01 -4.49 9.51
C PRO A 500 -19.53 -3.12 9.98
N ILE A 501 -19.54 -2.89 11.28
CA ILE A 501 -19.03 -1.66 11.88
C ILE A 501 -17.64 -1.95 12.47
N LEU A 502 -16.64 -1.20 12.05
CA LEU A 502 -15.29 -1.26 12.59
C LEU A 502 -14.87 0.10 13.13
N LEU A 503 -14.17 0.08 14.25
CA LEU A 503 -13.52 1.27 14.83
C LEU A 503 -12.15 1.43 14.17
N THR A 504 -12.09 2.15 13.07
CA THR A 504 -10.94 2.17 12.17
C THR A 504 -9.87 3.17 12.55
N GLU A 505 -10.13 4.04 13.50
CA GLU A 505 -9.14 4.80 14.26
C GLU A 505 -9.64 5.08 15.66
N PHE A 506 -8.79 4.88 16.65
CA PHE A 506 -9.02 5.19 18.06
C PHE A 506 -7.71 5.13 18.85
N GLY A 507 -7.76 5.52 20.09
CA GLY A 507 -6.63 5.48 21.00
C GLY A 507 -5.71 6.68 20.80
N GLY A 508 -4.59 6.50 20.17
CA GLY A 508 -3.64 7.59 19.95
C GLY A 508 -3.06 8.12 21.25
N ILE A 509 -2.74 7.24 22.20
CA ILE A 509 -2.20 7.58 23.52
C ILE A 509 -0.76 8.03 23.34
N GLY A 510 -0.48 9.30 23.64
CA GLY A 510 0.86 9.87 23.60
C GLY A 510 1.70 9.42 24.79
N PHE A 511 2.91 8.97 24.50
CA PHE A 511 3.92 8.62 25.50
C PHE A 511 5.30 9.03 24.99
N ASP A 512 5.85 10.09 25.59
CA ASP A 512 7.19 10.59 25.24
C ASP A 512 8.25 9.81 26.03
N VAL A 513 9.04 9.01 25.32
CA VAL A 513 10.19 8.28 25.87
C VAL A 513 11.52 8.87 25.46
N SER A 514 11.52 9.83 24.50
CA SER A 514 12.72 10.40 23.89
C SER A 514 13.06 11.81 24.40
N GLY A 515 12.13 12.46 25.12
CA GLY A 515 12.25 13.86 25.52
C GLY A 515 12.04 14.85 24.37
N GLN A 516 11.52 14.41 23.24
CA GLN A 516 11.16 15.26 22.12
C GLN A 516 9.72 15.77 22.30
N PRO A 517 9.48 17.08 22.11
CA PRO A 517 8.11 17.59 22.19
C PRO A 517 7.24 16.98 21.09
N GLY A 518 6.03 16.61 21.46
CA GLY A 518 5.09 16.00 20.54
C GLY A 518 3.70 15.94 21.13
N TRP A 519 2.78 15.28 20.44
CA TRP A 519 1.39 15.19 20.85
C TRP A 519 0.80 13.79 20.65
N GLY A 520 -0.25 13.50 21.38
CA GLY A 520 -1.17 12.41 21.20
C GLY A 520 -2.58 12.89 21.55
N TYR A 521 -3.60 12.09 21.26
CA TYR A 521 -5.00 12.45 21.59
C TYR A 521 -5.22 12.50 23.10
N THR A 522 -4.52 11.66 23.84
CA THR A 522 -4.32 11.71 25.27
C THR A 522 -2.84 11.46 25.58
N SER A 523 -2.43 11.55 26.83
CA SER A 523 -1.04 11.36 27.19
C SER A 523 -0.88 10.64 28.52
N VAL A 524 0.23 9.93 28.67
CA VAL A 524 0.68 9.27 29.89
C VAL A 524 2.17 9.54 30.12
N ASP A 525 2.63 9.36 31.36
CA ASP A 525 3.98 9.75 31.76
C ASP A 525 4.95 8.56 31.93
N ASN A 526 4.44 7.35 32.00
CA ASN A 526 5.27 6.17 32.22
C ASN A 526 4.63 4.90 31.63
N GLU A 527 5.42 3.82 31.57
CA GLU A 527 5.01 2.53 31.00
C GLU A 527 3.82 1.91 31.72
N VAL A 528 3.78 1.98 33.04
CA VAL A 528 2.68 1.40 33.84
C VAL A 528 1.37 2.11 33.54
N GLU A 529 1.39 3.42 33.45
CA GLU A 529 0.21 4.22 33.08
C GLU A 529 -0.20 3.96 31.64
N PHE A 530 0.76 3.80 30.72
CA PHE A 530 0.46 3.47 29.34
C PHE A 530 -0.32 2.16 29.22
N LEU A 531 0.16 1.08 29.86
CA LEU A 531 -0.50 -0.21 29.81
C LEU A 531 -1.89 -0.19 30.46
N LYS A 532 -2.06 0.55 31.55
CA LYS A 532 -3.37 0.74 32.19
C LYS A 532 -4.33 1.50 31.27
N ASP A 533 -3.86 2.53 30.61
CA ASP A 533 -4.69 3.35 29.71
C ASP A 533 -5.03 2.59 28.42
N TYR A 534 -4.08 1.87 27.86
CA TYR A 534 -4.31 0.97 26.73
C TYR A 534 -5.37 -0.09 27.07
N GLN A 535 -5.24 -0.75 28.25
CA GLN A 535 -6.24 -1.71 28.74
C GLN A 535 -7.62 -1.05 28.90
N ARG A 536 -7.68 0.17 29.44
CA ARG A 536 -8.93 0.91 29.63
C ARG A 536 -9.63 1.16 28.29
N VAL A 537 -8.91 1.64 27.28
CA VAL A 537 -9.46 1.93 25.96
C VAL A 537 -9.88 0.65 25.24
N LEU A 538 -9.06 -0.38 25.24
CA LEU A 538 -9.39 -1.69 24.63
C LEU A 538 -10.56 -2.38 25.34
N SER A 539 -10.70 -2.23 26.64
CA SER A 539 -11.84 -2.78 27.39
C SER A 539 -13.18 -2.22 26.90
N ALA A 540 -13.23 -0.94 26.57
CA ALA A 540 -14.42 -0.34 25.96
C ALA A 540 -14.72 -0.91 24.57
N VAL A 541 -13.69 -1.15 23.76
CA VAL A 541 -13.81 -1.77 22.43
C VAL A 541 -14.33 -3.21 22.55
N TYR A 542 -13.74 -4.00 23.44
CA TYR A 542 -14.11 -5.42 23.61
C TYR A 542 -15.47 -5.63 24.32
N ALA A 543 -15.93 -4.64 25.08
CA ALA A 543 -17.28 -4.65 25.65
C ALA A 543 -18.37 -4.36 24.60
N SER A 544 -18.00 -3.91 23.41
CA SER A 544 -18.95 -3.64 22.33
C SER A 544 -19.50 -4.94 21.75
N VAL A 545 -20.83 -4.99 21.60
CA VAL A 545 -21.52 -6.04 20.85
C VAL A 545 -21.86 -5.61 19.42
N GLY A 546 -21.44 -4.41 19.01
CA GLY A 546 -21.70 -3.84 17.69
C GLY A 546 -20.48 -3.79 16.77
N LEU A 547 -19.27 -3.75 17.33
CA LEU A 547 -18.02 -3.68 16.56
C LEU A 547 -17.58 -5.06 16.05
N TRP A 548 -17.11 -5.10 14.81
CA TRP A 548 -16.56 -6.31 14.19
C TRP A 548 -15.05 -6.20 13.91
N GLY A 549 -14.38 -5.29 14.50
CA GLY A 549 -12.94 -5.09 14.39
C GLY A 549 -12.52 -3.68 14.76
N TYR A 550 -11.23 -3.48 14.80
CA TYR A 550 -10.64 -2.18 15.12
C TYR A 550 -9.28 -1.97 14.44
N CYS A 551 -8.88 -0.70 14.39
CA CYS A 551 -7.52 -0.28 14.04
C CYS A 551 -7.03 0.74 15.08
N TYR A 552 -6.02 0.36 15.87
CA TYR A 552 -5.43 1.23 16.89
C TYR A 552 -4.44 2.22 16.28
N THR A 553 -4.44 3.47 16.70
CA THR A 553 -3.52 4.52 16.31
C THR A 553 -2.42 4.69 17.35
N GLN A 554 -1.14 4.37 17.09
CA GLN A 554 -0.59 3.84 15.86
C GLN A 554 0.64 2.94 16.13
N LEU A 555 1.24 2.38 15.07
CA LEU A 555 2.37 1.45 15.21
C LEU A 555 3.61 2.14 15.79
N THR A 556 4.04 3.23 15.15
CA THR A 556 5.23 3.99 15.55
C THR A 556 4.90 5.45 15.77
N ASP A 557 5.72 6.13 16.56
CA ASP A 557 5.80 7.58 16.47
C ASP A 557 6.19 7.98 15.05
N VAL A 558 5.71 9.14 14.62
CA VAL A 558 6.14 9.78 13.38
C VAL A 558 6.34 11.26 13.66
N GLU A 559 7.60 11.70 13.67
CA GLU A 559 7.96 13.11 13.92
C GLU A 559 7.28 13.64 15.20
N GLN A 560 6.43 14.67 15.12
CA GLN A 560 5.73 15.26 16.27
C GLN A 560 4.57 14.42 16.82
N GLU A 561 4.07 13.42 16.10
CA GLU A 561 3.10 12.47 16.65
C GLU A 561 3.80 11.40 17.48
N ILE A 562 3.62 11.46 18.81
CA ILE A 562 4.28 10.56 19.75
C ILE A 562 3.30 9.53 20.36
N ASN A 563 2.33 9.12 19.59
CA ASN A 563 1.26 8.19 19.97
C ASN A 563 1.45 6.76 19.43
N GLY A 564 2.65 6.42 18.97
CA GLY A 564 3.00 5.06 18.58
C GLY A 564 3.12 4.11 19.76
N LEU A 565 2.92 2.80 19.51
CA LEU A 565 3.30 1.74 20.45
C LEU A 565 4.83 1.52 20.46
N LEU A 566 5.47 1.89 19.38
CA LEU A 566 6.92 1.90 19.19
C LEU A 566 7.39 3.34 19.00
N THR A 567 8.67 3.58 19.28
CA THR A 567 9.33 4.83 18.90
C THR A 567 9.44 4.94 17.37
N TYR A 568 9.81 6.10 16.86
CA TYR A 568 9.98 6.32 15.41
C TYR A 568 11.01 5.36 14.81
N ASP A 569 12.07 5.02 15.55
CA ASP A 569 13.09 4.04 15.16
C ASP A 569 12.76 2.58 15.56
N ARG A 570 11.49 2.29 15.83
CA ARG A 570 10.93 0.95 16.12
C ARG A 570 11.47 0.31 17.40
N GLN A 571 11.76 1.10 18.43
CA GLN A 571 12.03 0.55 19.74
C GLN A 571 10.73 0.42 20.54
N PRO A 572 10.49 -0.70 21.25
CA PRO A 572 9.32 -0.82 22.12
C PRO A 572 9.30 0.26 23.19
N LYS A 573 8.15 0.91 23.36
CA LYS A 573 7.92 1.84 24.47
C LYS A 573 7.52 1.13 25.75
N VAL A 574 6.91 -0.05 25.59
CA VAL A 574 6.40 -0.90 26.65
C VAL A 574 6.68 -2.37 26.31
N ASP A 575 6.44 -3.26 27.24
CA ASP A 575 6.54 -4.70 26.99
C ASP A 575 5.51 -5.14 25.93
N LEU A 576 6.00 -5.63 24.77
CA LEU A 576 5.15 -6.08 23.66
C LEU A 576 4.26 -7.25 24.06
N ALA A 577 4.71 -8.15 24.94
CA ALA A 577 3.92 -9.25 25.44
C ALA A 577 2.72 -8.77 26.27
N ALA A 578 2.86 -7.65 27.00
CA ALA A 578 1.77 -7.04 27.74
C ALA A 578 0.71 -6.44 26.80
N ILE A 579 1.12 -5.81 25.71
CA ILE A 579 0.18 -5.35 24.65
C ILE A 579 -0.55 -6.54 24.03
N LYS A 580 0.18 -7.60 23.69
CA LYS A 580 -0.41 -8.84 23.16
C LYS A 580 -1.45 -9.43 24.10
N ALA A 581 -1.14 -9.52 25.38
CA ALA A 581 -2.06 -10.06 26.39
C ALA A 581 -3.38 -9.26 26.44
N ILE A 582 -3.33 -7.94 26.25
CA ILE A 582 -4.52 -7.10 26.19
C ILE A 582 -5.29 -7.36 24.87
N ASN A 583 -4.60 -7.39 23.75
CA ASN A 583 -5.21 -7.63 22.44
C ASN A 583 -5.84 -9.02 22.32
N ASP A 584 -5.28 -10.02 23.02
CA ASP A 584 -5.76 -11.40 22.99
C ASP A 584 -6.96 -11.65 23.91
N GLN A 585 -7.41 -10.68 24.68
CA GLN A 585 -8.58 -10.81 25.57
C GLN A 585 -9.90 -11.03 24.84
N PHE A 586 -9.95 -10.70 23.56
CA PHE A 586 -11.14 -10.88 22.73
C PHE A 586 -11.05 -12.16 21.89
N HIS A 587 -12.13 -12.95 21.91
CA HIS A 587 -12.32 -14.12 21.07
C HIS A 587 -13.62 -14.00 20.27
N VAL A 588 -13.59 -14.40 19.00
CA VAL A 588 -14.75 -14.33 18.07
C VAL A 588 -15.96 -15.10 18.60
N SER A 589 -15.75 -16.17 19.36
CA SER A 589 -16.81 -16.95 20.00
C SER A 589 -17.60 -16.19 21.09
N GLN A 590 -17.20 -14.97 21.42
CA GLN A 590 -17.90 -14.12 22.40
C GLN A 590 -18.91 -13.17 21.70
N VAL A 591 -18.95 -13.18 20.39
CA VAL A 591 -19.91 -12.41 19.58
C VAL A 591 -21.05 -13.34 19.16
N GLU A 592 -22.04 -13.51 20.05
CA GLU A 592 -23.32 -14.14 19.73
C GLU A 592 -24.44 -13.10 19.55
#